data_e020b90597ed94411873551f6764deff
#
_entry.id   e020b90597ed94411873551f6764deff
#
_cell.length_a   1.000
_cell.length_b   1.000
_cell.length_c   1.000
_cell.angle_alpha   90.00
_cell.angle_beta   90.00
_cell.angle_gamma   90.00
#
_symmetry.space_group_name_H-M   'P 1'
#
loop_
_entity.id
_entity.type
_entity.pdbx_description
1 polymer ?
#
loop_
_entity_poly.entity_id
_entity_poly.type
_entity_poly.pdbx_seq_one_letter_code
_entity_poly.pdbx_strand_id
1 'polypeptide(L)'
;NVDYRAPRLLSAERLAGAADEVATMQGTSRARRVCELMLEGSASPMETVPGLMLTLPVDFGGYGLEKPQLNHSIDVLAYRGSLSDWDAVTPDFLWAAHGVVLEYDSVKFHATRGTTQLERDAVRANTLTALGYRTFRATVQTLGTLPGLALLARQLAHALGTELEPTTPLQDLRRRKLYLQLMPKVRNLTGGNSILINTL
;
A
#
# COMPACT_ATOMS: atom_id res chain seq x y z
N ASN A 1 -8.62 -16.52 -11.62
CA ASN A 1 -7.32 -16.15 -11.06
C ASN A 1 -6.85 -14.89 -11.77
N VAL A 2 -6.50 -13.86 -11.01
CA VAL A 2 -5.88 -12.65 -11.55
C VAL A 2 -4.37 -12.90 -11.61
N ASP A 3 -3.77 -12.74 -12.79
CA ASP A 3 -2.32 -12.81 -12.93
C ASP A 3 -1.71 -11.42 -12.69
N TYR A 4 -1.22 -11.20 -11.50
CA TYR A 4 -0.57 -9.95 -11.11
C TYR A 4 0.84 -9.76 -11.74
N ARG A 5 1.36 -10.77 -12.45
CA ARG A 5 2.64 -10.70 -13.17
C ARG A 5 2.47 -10.31 -14.64
N ALA A 6 1.21 -10.18 -15.11
CA ALA A 6 0.95 -9.73 -16.45
C ALA A 6 1.52 -8.31 -16.67
N PRO A 7 2.04 -8.00 -17.87
CA PRO A 7 2.51 -6.66 -18.18
C PRO A 7 1.38 -5.64 -18.00
N ARG A 8 1.73 -4.45 -17.53
CA ARG A 8 0.76 -3.37 -17.34
C ARG A 8 0.09 -3.04 -18.68
N LEU A 9 -1.19 -3.32 -18.79
CA LEU A 9 -1.97 -3.04 -20.00
C LEU A 9 -2.33 -1.56 -20.11
N LEU A 10 -2.43 -0.87 -18.95
CA LEU A 10 -2.95 0.48 -18.87
C LEU A 10 -2.26 1.25 -17.71
N SER A 11 -1.95 2.51 -17.94
CA SER A 11 -1.47 3.46 -16.92
C SER A 11 -2.52 4.53 -16.64
N ALA A 12 -2.41 5.20 -15.49
CA ALA A 12 -3.26 6.35 -15.16
C ALA A 12 -3.13 7.45 -16.21
N GLU A 13 -1.91 7.69 -16.72
CA GLU A 13 -1.64 8.65 -17.78
C GLU A 13 -2.36 8.31 -19.09
N ARG A 14 -2.31 7.05 -19.53
CA ARG A 14 -3.03 6.61 -20.75
C ARG A 14 -4.53 6.72 -20.59
N LEU A 15 -5.07 6.40 -19.40
CA LEU A 15 -6.49 6.56 -19.09
C LEU A 15 -6.90 8.04 -19.08
N ALA A 16 -6.07 8.91 -18.50
CA ALA A 16 -6.32 10.34 -18.49
C ALA A 16 -6.29 10.91 -19.90
N GLY A 17 -5.31 10.52 -20.73
CA GLY A 17 -5.25 10.89 -22.14
C GLY A 17 -6.49 10.45 -22.93
N ALA A 18 -6.93 9.20 -22.78
CA ALA A 18 -8.16 8.73 -23.40
C ALA A 18 -9.41 9.49 -22.90
N ALA A 19 -9.45 9.88 -21.62
CA ALA A 19 -10.52 10.74 -21.10
C ALA A 19 -10.47 12.15 -21.72
N ASP A 20 -9.30 12.66 -22.05
CA ASP A 20 -9.13 13.97 -22.69
C ASP A 20 -9.62 13.95 -24.15
N GLU A 21 -9.38 12.87 -24.87
CA GLU A 21 -9.87 12.69 -26.25
C GLU A 21 -11.41 12.72 -26.33
N VAL A 22 -12.11 12.31 -25.26
CA VAL A 22 -13.57 12.31 -25.17
C VAL A 22 -14.12 13.38 -24.22
N ALA A 23 -13.45 14.52 -24.13
CA ALA A 23 -13.71 15.57 -23.14
C ALA A 23 -15.16 16.08 -23.09
N THR A 24 -15.89 16.00 -24.21
CA THR A 24 -17.29 16.43 -24.32
C THR A 24 -18.30 15.39 -23.85
N MET A 25 -17.87 14.15 -23.60
CA MET A 25 -18.78 13.09 -23.16
C MET A 25 -19.11 13.22 -21.68
N GLN A 26 -20.34 12.83 -21.34
CA GLN A 26 -20.77 12.77 -19.93
C GLN A 26 -19.91 11.77 -19.14
N GLY A 27 -19.41 12.20 -17.97
CA GLY A 27 -18.61 11.34 -17.10
C GLY A 27 -17.10 11.56 -17.21
N THR A 28 -16.60 12.31 -18.19
CA THR A 28 -15.15 12.54 -18.39
C THR A 28 -14.48 13.15 -17.17
N SER A 29 -15.10 14.15 -16.52
CA SER A 29 -14.55 14.74 -15.29
C SER A 29 -14.42 13.73 -14.16
N ARG A 30 -15.36 12.77 -14.06
CA ARG A 30 -15.28 11.68 -13.10
C ARG A 30 -14.16 10.69 -13.44
N ALA A 31 -13.99 10.37 -14.73
CA ALA A 31 -12.92 9.51 -15.20
C ALA A 31 -11.54 10.11 -14.89
N ARG A 32 -11.34 11.40 -15.18
CA ARG A 32 -10.09 12.12 -14.79
C ARG A 32 -9.84 12.04 -13.30
N ARG A 33 -10.87 12.29 -12.47
CA ARG A 33 -10.73 12.20 -11.01
C ARG A 33 -10.34 10.80 -10.55
N VAL A 34 -10.86 9.75 -11.18
CA VAL A 34 -10.45 8.36 -10.90
C VAL A 34 -8.98 8.15 -11.26
N CYS A 35 -8.52 8.63 -12.42
CA CYS A 35 -7.11 8.53 -12.82
C CYS A 35 -6.17 9.21 -11.82
N GLU A 36 -6.56 10.40 -11.32
CA GLU A 36 -5.80 11.10 -10.27
C GLU A 36 -5.69 10.30 -8.96
N LEU A 37 -6.68 9.45 -8.65
CA LEU A 37 -6.74 8.67 -7.42
C LEU A 37 -6.16 7.26 -7.55
N MET A 38 -5.89 6.81 -8.78
CA MET A 38 -5.34 5.48 -9.01
C MET A 38 -3.99 5.28 -8.34
N LEU A 39 -3.77 4.05 -7.88
CA LEU A 39 -2.47 3.54 -7.49
C LEU A 39 -2.01 2.55 -8.56
N GLU A 40 -0.79 2.74 -9.04
CA GLU A 40 -0.17 1.86 -10.01
C GLU A 40 0.87 0.95 -9.35
N GLY A 41 1.10 -0.20 -9.96
CA GLY A 41 2.16 -1.11 -9.53
C GLY A 41 1.79 -2.07 -8.41
N SER A 42 0.55 -2.08 -7.95
CA SER A 42 0.10 -3.07 -6.97
C SER A 42 0.19 -4.49 -7.54
N ALA A 43 0.82 -5.40 -6.81
CA ALA A 43 0.97 -6.81 -7.16
C ALA A 43 -0.01 -7.71 -6.41
N SER A 44 -0.79 -7.17 -5.48
CA SER A 44 -1.77 -7.94 -4.71
C SER A 44 -2.91 -7.08 -4.16
N PRO A 45 -4.08 -7.68 -3.84
CA PRO A 45 -5.13 -6.97 -3.11
C PRO A 45 -4.69 -6.44 -1.76
N MET A 46 -3.75 -7.13 -1.10
CA MET A 46 -3.22 -6.72 0.21
C MET A 46 -2.28 -5.52 0.15
N GLU A 47 -1.86 -5.12 -1.02
CA GLU A 47 -1.19 -3.85 -1.29
C GLU A 47 -2.19 -2.79 -1.75
N THR A 48 -3.12 -3.16 -2.65
CA THR A 48 -4.13 -2.22 -3.18
C THR A 48 -5.00 -1.63 -2.07
N VAL A 49 -5.51 -2.47 -1.17
CA VAL A 49 -6.45 -2.03 -0.12
C VAL A 49 -5.82 -1.05 0.86
N PRO A 50 -4.69 -1.37 1.54
CA PRO A 50 -4.05 -0.40 2.42
C PRO A 50 -3.55 0.83 1.65
N GLY A 51 -3.05 0.66 0.43
CA GLY A 51 -2.65 1.78 -0.42
C GLY A 51 -3.79 2.78 -0.63
N LEU A 52 -4.97 2.31 -1.03
CA LEU A 52 -6.16 3.15 -1.18
C LEU A 52 -6.59 3.79 0.15
N MET A 53 -6.62 3.02 1.24
CA MET A 53 -6.98 3.56 2.55
C MET A 53 -6.01 4.67 3.00
N LEU A 54 -4.72 4.51 2.77
CA LEU A 54 -3.71 5.48 3.18
C LEU A 54 -3.72 6.75 2.32
N THR A 55 -3.97 6.63 1.00
CA THR A 55 -3.73 7.73 0.05
C THR A 55 -4.97 8.44 -0.46
N LEU A 56 -6.15 7.79 -0.44
CA LEU A 56 -7.37 8.50 -0.83
C LEU A 56 -7.60 9.73 0.05
N PRO A 57 -8.10 10.83 -0.51
CA PRO A 57 -8.46 12.03 0.25
C PRO A 57 -9.41 11.71 1.41
N VAL A 58 -9.31 12.48 2.48
CA VAL A 58 -10.12 12.31 3.70
C VAL A 58 -11.62 12.36 3.39
N ASP A 59 -12.03 13.16 2.42
CA ASP A 59 -13.43 13.26 1.96
C ASP A 59 -13.94 11.99 1.27
N PHE A 60 -13.06 11.12 0.82
CA PHE A 60 -13.41 9.78 0.32
C PHE A 60 -13.25 8.69 1.39
N GLY A 61 -12.80 9.06 2.59
CA GLY A 61 -12.59 8.14 3.72
C GLY A 61 -11.17 7.60 3.85
N GLY A 62 -10.23 8.07 3.01
CA GLY A 62 -8.81 7.77 3.16
C GLY A 62 -8.13 8.58 4.26
N TYR A 63 -6.83 8.42 4.39
CA TYR A 63 -5.99 9.21 5.30
C TYR A 63 -5.30 10.39 4.61
N GLY A 64 -5.35 10.49 3.28
CA GLY A 64 -4.80 11.59 2.51
C GLY A 64 -3.28 11.67 2.48
N LEU A 65 -2.59 10.59 2.77
CA LEU A 65 -1.13 10.56 2.69
C LEU A 65 -0.67 10.67 1.23
N GLU A 66 0.56 11.12 1.04
CA GLU A 66 1.23 11.11 -0.26
C GLU A 66 1.23 9.70 -0.86
N LYS A 67 1.09 9.61 -2.19
CA LYS A 67 1.11 8.33 -2.89
C LYS A 67 2.52 7.73 -2.89
N PRO A 68 2.66 6.47 -2.47
CA PRO A 68 3.91 5.73 -2.65
C PRO A 68 4.06 5.23 -4.08
N GLN A 69 5.27 4.88 -4.43
CA GLN A 69 5.56 3.97 -5.53
C GLN A 69 5.35 2.54 -5.03
N LEU A 70 4.47 1.76 -5.70
CA LEU A 70 4.22 0.37 -5.34
C LEU A 70 5.13 -0.55 -6.12
N ASN A 71 5.73 -1.53 -5.41
CA ASN A 71 6.63 -2.53 -6.00
C ASN A 71 7.73 -1.90 -6.86
N HIS A 72 8.25 -0.75 -6.42
CA HIS A 72 9.32 -0.05 -7.11
C HIS A 72 10.68 -0.53 -6.61
N SER A 73 11.53 -0.96 -7.54
CA SER A 73 12.87 -1.45 -7.20
C SER A 73 13.82 -0.31 -6.83
N ILE A 74 14.49 -0.47 -5.71
CA ILE A 74 15.59 0.36 -5.27
C ILE A 74 16.89 -0.32 -5.76
N ASP A 75 17.66 0.36 -6.60
CA ASP A 75 18.97 -0.12 -7.04
C ASP A 75 19.95 -0.06 -5.86
N VAL A 76 20.54 -1.19 -5.53
CA VAL A 76 21.52 -1.33 -4.46
C VAL A 76 22.83 -1.97 -4.94
N LEU A 77 23.03 -2.03 -6.26
CA LEU A 77 24.19 -2.64 -6.88
C LEU A 77 25.51 -2.05 -6.38
N ALA A 78 25.57 -0.74 -6.15
CA ALA A 78 26.74 -0.06 -5.62
C ALA A 78 27.16 -0.54 -4.21
N TYR A 79 26.24 -1.17 -3.49
CA TYR A 79 26.47 -1.69 -2.12
C TYR A 79 26.64 -3.21 -2.08
N ARG A 80 26.66 -3.88 -3.23
CA ARG A 80 26.84 -5.33 -3.32
C ARG A 80 28.15 -5.77 -2.70
N GLY A 81 28.08 -6.80 -1.87
CA GLY A 81 29.23 -7.34 -1.13
C GLY A 81 29.67 -6.50 0.08
N SER A 82 29.06 -5.33 0.34
CA SER A 82 29.31 -4.51 1.54
C SER A 82 28.08 -4.37 2.43
N LEU A 83 26.94 -3.95 1.90
CA LEU A 83 25.68 -3.76 2.63
C LEU A 83 24.52 -4.58 2.02
N SER A 84 24.69 -5.20 0.86
CA SER A 84 23.67 -5.97 0.17
C SER A 84 24.24 -7.21 -0.50
N ASP A 85 23.46 -8.28 -0.53
CA ASP A 85 23.71 -9.48 -1.37
C ASP A 85 22.93 -9.42 -2.68
N TRP A 86 22.13 -8.38 -2.90
CA TRP A 86 21.30 -8.19 -4.09
C TRP A 86 21.72 -6.97 -4.89
N ASP A 87 21.32 -6.95 -6.15
CA ASP A 87 21.47 -5.81 -7.05
C ASP A 87 20.33 -4.80 -6.88
N ALA A 88 19.16 -5.28 -6.44
CA ALA A 88 17.99 -4.43 -6.18
C ALA A 88 17.12 -5.00 -5.05
N VAL A 89 16.42 -4.12 -4.34
CA VAL A 89 15.43 -4.44 -3.31
C VAL A 89 14.11 -3.80 -3.69
N THR A 90 13.03 -4.56 -3.69
CA THR A 90 11.70 -4.08 -4.09
C THR A 90 10.75 -4.14 -2.90
N PRO A 91 10.50 -3.03 -2.19
CA PRO A 91 9.47 -2.95 -1.15
C PRO A 91 8.07 -2.86 -1.75
N ASP A 92 7.04 -3.25 -0.97
CA ASP A 92 5.65 -3.15 -1.41
C ASP A 92 5.24 -1.67 -1.61
N PHE A 93 5.68 -0.78 -0.73
CA PHE A 93 5.43 0.67 -0.79
C PHE A 93 6.72 1.44 -0.55
N LEU A 94 7.00 2.41 -1.41
CA LEU A 94 8.18 3.26 -1.32
C LEU A 94 7.80 4.73 -1.42
N TRP A 95 8.15 5.52 -0.41
CA TRP A 95 8.20 6.98 -0.46
C TRP A 95 9.67 7.41 -0.56
N ALA A 96 10.20 7.39 -1.77
CA ALA A 96 11.63 7.59 -2.03
C ALA A 96 12.15 8.94 -1.51
N ALA A 97 11.38 10.03 -1.71
CA ALA A 97 11.76 11.37 -1.24
C ALA A 97 11.90 11.47 0.29
N HIS A 98 11.24 10.58 1.04
CA HIS A 98 11.26 10.57 2.50
C HIS A 98 12.12 9.45 3.09
N GLY A 99 12.68 8.58 2.25
CA GLY A 99 13.40 7.39 2.70
C GLY A 99 12.53 6.47 3.57
N VAL A 100 11.25 6.32 3.21
CA VAL A 100 10.27 5.51 3.95
C VAL A 100 9.81 4.34 3.10
N VAL A 101 9.74 3.16 3.69
CA VAL A 101 9.17 1.97 3.08
C VAL A 101 8.13 1.33 4.02
N LEU A 102 7.11 0.71 3.41
CA LEU A 102 6.15 -0.12 4.13
C LEU A 102 6.08 -1.48 3.43
N GLU A 103 6.19 -2.54 4.22
CA GLU A 103 6.09 -3.92 3.78
C GLU A 103 4.83 -4.56 4.36
N TYR A 104 4.09 -5.30 3.56
CA TYR A 104 2.99 -6.12 4.03
C TYR A 104 3.47 -7.53 4.37
N ASP A 105 3.37 -7.90 5.63
CA ASP A 105 3.77 -9.22 6.11
C ASP A 105 2.55 -10.12 6.31
N SER A 106 2.43 -11.14 5.46
CA SER A 106 1.38 -12.14 5.52
C SER A 106 1.74 -13.26 6.50
N VAL A 107 1.08 -13.31 7.65
CA VAL A 107 1.28 -14.34 8.70
C VAL A 107 1.14 -15.78 8.18
N LYS A 108 0.38 -16.02 7.10
CA LYS A 108 0.22 -17.36 6.51
C LYS A 108 1.51 -17.93 5.92
N PHE A 109 2.47 -17.08 5.56
CA PHE A 109 3.73 -17.54 4.99
C PHE A 109 4.75 -17.99 6.03
N HIS A 110 4.59 -17.60 7.32
CA HIS A 110 5.56 -17.98 8.36
C HIS A 110 5.51 -19.46 8.75
N ALA A 111 4.35 -20.12 8.65
CA ALA A 111 4.22 -21.54 9.01
C ALA A 111 4.80 -22.50 7.96
N THR A 112 5.05 -22.04 6.74
CA THR A 112 5.56 -22.84 5.61
C THR A 112 6.89 -22.34 5.05
N ARG A 113 7.39 -21.18 5.54
CA ARG A 113 8.70 -20.66 5.12
C ARG A 113 9.80 -21.45 5.79
N GLY A 114 10.69 -22.06 4.99
CA GLY A 114 11.93 -22.64 5.49
C GLY A 114 12.83 -21.55 6.11
N THR A 115 13.80 -21.96 6.95
CA THR A 115 14.76 -21.07 7.61
C THR A 115 15.46 -20.11 6.65
N THR A 116 15.76 -20.54 5.44
CA THR A 116 16.41 -19.75 4.37
C THR A 116 15.57 -18.55 3.91
N GLN A 117 14.23 -18.63 3.94
CA GLN A 117 13.39 -17.50 3.53
C GLN A 117 13.32 -16.44 4.64
N LEU A 118 13.26 -16.86 5.92
CA LEU A 118 13.30 -15.94 7.05
C LEU A 118 14.63 -15.18 7.11
N GLU A 119 15.74 -15.87 6.84
CA GLU A 119 17.07 -15.27 6.75
C GLU A 119 17.13 -14.23 5.62
N ARG A 120 16.64 -14.54 4.43
CA ARG A 120 16.59 -13.59 3.31
C ARG A 120 15.75 -12.35 3.64
N ASP A 121 14.57 -12.53 4.25
CA ASP A 121 13.70 -11.43 4.64
C ASP A 121 14.38 -10.54 5.69
N ALA A 122 15.13 -11.13 6.64
CA ALA A 122 15.91 -10.39 7.63
C ALA A 122 17.07 -9.61 6.99
N VAL A 123 17.84 -10.24 6.11
CA VAL A 123 18.94 -9.57 5.39
C VAL A 123 18.40 -8.42 4.53
N ARG A 124 17.26 -8.61 3.84
CA ARG A 124 16.61 -7.56 3.04
C ARG A 124 16.21 -6.35 3.91
N ALA A 125 15.59 -6.60 5.06
CA ALA A 125 15.22 -5.55 6.00
C ALA A 125 16.45 -4.81 6.55
N ASN A 126 17.53 -5.53 6.87
CA ASN A 126 18.78 -4.95 7.33
C ASN A 126 19.45 -4.09 6.24
N THR A 127 19.41 -4.53 4.98
CA THR A 127 19.90 -3.75 3.84
C THR A 127 19.18 -2.41 3.73
N LEU A 128 17.84 -2.41 3.75
CA LEU A 128 17.07 -1.17 3.73
C LEU A 128 17.40 -0.24 4.90
N THR A 129 17.55 -0.80 6.11
CA THR A 129 17.93 -0.04 7.30
C THR A 129 19.34 0.55 7.17
N ALA A 130 20.31 -0.23 6.70
CA ALA A 130 21.70 0.22 6.50
C ALA A 130 21.80 1.33 5.45
N LEU A 131 20.89 1.34 4.46
CA LEU A 131 20.75 2.39 3.44
C LEU A 131 19.97 3.61 3.94
N GLY A 132 19.56 3.63 5.20
CA GLY A 132 18.87 4.76 5.83
C GLY A 132 17.36 4.79 5.62
N TYR A 133 16.75 3.74 5.07
CA TYR A 133 15.30 3.67 4.96
C TYR A 133 14.65 3.37 6.30
N ARG A 134 13.59 4.12 6.64
CA ARG A 134 12.70 3.82 7.76
C ARG A 134 11.69 2.79 7.31
N THR A 135 11.81 1.57 7.83
CA THR A 135 10.98 0.44 7.42
C THR A 135 9.82 0.24 8.38
N PHE A 136 8.60 0.27 7.85
CA PHE A 136 7.36 -0.08 8.54
C PHE A 136 6.87 -1.45 8.07
N ARG A 137 6.18 -2.17 8.96
CA ARG A 137 5.55 -3.45 8.63
C ARG A 137 4.07 -3.41 8.97
N ALA A 138 3.24 -3.83 8.02
CA ALA A 138 1.82 -4.03 8.22
C ALA A 138 1.51 -5.52 8.14
N THR A 139 0.74 -6.02 9.10
CA THR A 139 0.26 -7.41 9.13
C THR A 139 -1.24 -7.45 8.89
N VAL A 140 -1.79 -8.65 8.65
CA VAL A 140 -3.26 -8.86 8.63
C VAL A 140 -3.91 -8.31 9.90
N GLN A 141 -3.28 -8.45 11.06
CA GLN A 141 -3.80 -7.94 12.33
C GLN A 141 -3.81 -6.41 12.38
N THR A 142 -2.72 -5.77 11.91
CA THR A 142 -2.63 -4.31 11.82
C THR A 142 -3.71 -3.74 10.89
N LEU A 143 -3.87 -4.33 9.72
CA LEU A 143 -4.84 -3.87 8.71
C LEU A 143 -6.26 -4.34 8.98
N GLY A 144 -6.44 -5.40 9.77
CA GLY A 144 -7.72 -6.04 10.07
C GLY A 144 -8.65 -5.23 10.96
N THR A 145 -8.19 -4.12 11.53
CA THR A 145 -8.99 -3.22 12.35
C THR A 145 -8.76 -1.76 11.97
N LEU A 146 -9.82 -0.94 12.07
CA LEU A 146 -9.69 0.51 11.85
C LEU A 146 -8.70 1.19 12.82
N PRO A 147 -8.70 0.87 14.12
CA PRO A 147 -7.69 1.42 15.04
C PRO A 147 -6.26 1.07 14.67
N GLY A 148 -6.00 -0.18 14.25
CA GLY A 148 -4.67 -0.61 13.80
C GLY A 148 -4.22 0.13 12.55
N LEU A 149 -5.11 0.25 11.55
CA LEU A 149 -4.85 1.02 10.35
C LEU A 149 -4.64 2.52 10.65
N ALA A 150 -5.43 3.09 11.58
CA ALA A 150 -5.28 4.48 12.00
C ALA A 150 -3.94 4.73 12.71
N LEU A 151 -3.47 3.78 13.51
CA LEU A 151 -2.15 3.87 14.14
C LEU A 151 -1.05 3.85 13.08
N LEU A 152 -1.09 2.92 12.14
CA LEU A 152 -0.15 2.84 11.04
C LEU A 152 -0.13 4.14 10.21
N ALA A 153 -1.31 4.68 9.88
CA ALA A 153 -1.42 5.93 9.14
C ALA A 153 -0.76 7.11 9.86
N ARG A 154 -0.94 7.23 11.20
CA ARG A 154 -0.25 8.26 12.01
C ARG A 154 1.25 8.07 12.03
N GLN A 155 1.72 6.83 12.18
CA GLN A 155 3.15 6.51 12.16
C GLN A 155 3.79 6.87 10.81
N LEU A 156 3.12 6.55 9.71
CA LEU A 156 3.56 6.90 8.36
C LEU A 156 3.52 8.42 8.15
N ALA A 157 2.44 9.11 8.55
CA ALA A 157 2.35 10.56 8.46
C ALA A 157 3.55 11.23 9.15
N HIS A 158 3.83 10.85 10.40
CA HIS A 158 4.99 11.35 11.13
C HIS A 158 6.32 11.06 10.40
N ALA A 159 6.46 9.87 9.84
CA ALA A 159 7.66 9.51 9.07
C ALA A 159 7.78 10.29 7.75
N LEU A 160 6.67 10.67 7.13
CA LEU A 160 6.63 11.50 5.93
C LEU A 160 6.77 13.00 6.22
N GLY A 161 6.90 13.38 7.48
CA GLY A 161 7.01 14.80 7.88
C GLY A 161 5.69 15.57 7.79
N THR A 162 4.57 14.87 7.89
CA THR A 162 3.22 15.46 7.91
C THR A 162 2.43 14.99 9.13
N GLU A 163 1.29 15.63 9.37
CA GLU A 163 0.35 15.22 10.42
C GLU A 163 -1.02 14.95 9.80
N LEU A 164 -1.75 14.01 10.41
CA LEU A 164 -3.13 13.76 10.02
C LEU A 164 -4.02 14.78 10.69
N GLU A 165 -4.75 15.54 9.88
CA GLU A 165 -5.73 16.49 10.39
C GLU A 165 -6.88 15.80 11.16
N PRO A 166 -7.42 16.45 12.20
CA PRO A 166 -8.62 15.97 12.86
C PRO A 166 -9.78 15.82 11.88
N THR A 167 -10.50 14.72 12.00
CA THR A 167 -11.62 14.39 11.10
C THR A 167 -12.95 14.82 11.70
N THR A 168 -13.88 15.22 10.84
CA THR A 168 -15.28 15.44 11.20
C THR A 168 -15.99 14.09 11.36
N PRO A 169 -17.13 14.02 12.08
CA PRO A 169 -17.93 12.80 12.20
C PRO A 169 -18.34 12.21 10.84
N LEU A 170 -18.58 13.06 9.83
CA LEU A 170 -18.93 12.63 8.48
C LEU A 170 -17.73 11.94 7.79
N GLN A 171 -16.53 12.48 7.94
CA GLN A 171 -15.31 11.89 7.38
C GLN A 171 -14.99 10.55 8.06
N ASP A 172 -15.20 10.44 9.37
CA ASP A 172 -15.05 9.16 10.09
C ASP A 172 -16.06 8.11 9.59
N LEU A 173 -17.32 8.50 9.37
CA LEU A 173 -18.33 7.63 8.80
C LEU A 173 -17.93 7.15 7.38
N ARG A 174 -17.43 8.05 6.54
CA ARG A 174 -16.92 7.72 5.20
C ARG A 174 -15.74 6.75 5.27
N ARG A 175 -14.80 6.96 6.20
CA ARG A 175 -13.66 6.07 6.43
C ARG A 175 -14.10 4.68 6.85
N ARG A 176 -15.03 4.58 7.79
CA ARG A 176 -15.60 3.31 8.20
C ARG A 176 -16.28 2.60 7.03
N LYS A 177 -17.06 3.33 6.22
CA LYS A 177 -17.73 2.77 5.04
C LYS A 177 -16.73 2.26 4.00
N LEU A 178 -15.72 3.05 3.68
CA LEU A 178 -14.66 2.67 2.75
C LEU A 178 -13.93 1.42 3.23
N TYR A 179 -13.53 1.38 4.51
CA TYR A 179 -12.88 0.24 5.12
C TYR A 179 -13.72 -1.04 5.01
N LEU A 180 -15.01 -0.97 5.35
CA LEU A 180 -15.93 -2.12 5.24
C LEU A 180 -16.16 -2.57 3.79
N GLN A 181 -16.09 -1.66 2.82
CA GLN A 181 -16.19 -2.00 1.40
C GLN A 181 -14.94 -2.70 0.87
N LEU A 182 -13.76 -2.31 1.32
CA LEU A 182 -12.49 -2.82 0.82
C LEU A 182 -12.06 -4.11 1.55
N MET A 183 -12.11 -4.13 2.88
CA MET A 183 -11.57 -5.22 3.70
C MET A 183 -12.32 -6.56 3.60
N PRO A 184 -13.65 -6.65 3.43
CA PRO A 184 -14.33 -7.94 3.23
C PRO A 184 -13.85 -8.69 1.99
N LYS A 185 -13.48 -7.99 0.94
CA LYS A 185 -12.93 -8.59 -0.29
C LYS A 185 -11.57 -9.24 -0.04
N VAL A 186 -10.76 -8.63 0.81
CA VAL A 186 -9.47 -9.19 1.23
C VAL A 186 -9.65 -10.44 2.07
N ARG A 187 -10.64 -10.50 2.97
CA ARG A 187 -10.95 -11.70 3.79
C ARG A 187 -11.23 -12.93 2.93
N ASN A 188 -11.93 -12.77 1.83
CA ASN A 188 -12.26 -13.87 0.91
C ASN A 188 -11.02 -14.36 0.14
N LEU A 189 -10.02 -13.51 -0.06
CA LEU A 189 -8.80 -13.84 -0.82
C LEU A 189 -7.74 -14.54 0.05
N THR A 190 -7.77 -14.35 1.36
CA THR A 190 -6.82 -14.97 2.29
C THR A 190 -7.24 -16.35 2.79
N GLY A 191 -8.35 -16.94 2.29
CA GLY A 191 -8.84 -18.30 2.58
C GLY A 191 -9.06 -18.57 4.08
N GLY A 192 -10.21 -18.19 4.57
CA GLY A 192 -10.88 -18.69 5.73
C GLY A 192 -10.09 -18.95 7.02
N ASN A 193 -10.07 -17.99 7.88
CA ASN A 193 -10.44 -18.13 9.27
C ASN A 193 -11.09 -16.80 9.67
N SER A 194 -12.34 -16.90 10.14
CA SER A 194 -13.13 -15.75 10.55
C SER A 194 -12.44 -15.03 11.69
N ILE A 195 -11.74 -13.95 11.41
CA ILE A 195 -11.50 -12.96 12.43
C ILE A 195 -12.86 -12.28 12.61
N LEU A 196 -13.57 -12.65 13.67
CA LEU A 196 -14.76 -11.94 14.11
C LEU A 196 -14.39 -10.48 14.32
N ILE A 197 -14.84 -9.62 13.41
CA ILE A 197 -14.85 -8.19 13.67
C ILE A 197 -15.97 -8.01 14.68
N ASN A 198 -15.62 -7.89 15.97
CA ASN A 198 -16.55 -7.40 16.95
C ASN A 198 -16.98 -6.00 16.50
N THR A 199 -18.21 -5.95 16.00
CA THR A 199 -18.98 -4.74 15.77
C THR A 199 -19.33 -4.17 17.14
N LEU A 200 -18.68 -3.12 17.55
CA LEU A 200 -19.21 -2.12 18.48
C LEU A 200 -18.76 -0.75 17.99
#